data_ef3f7a2d76c88d4b944c3ee2ac08eecf
#
_entry.id   ef3f7a2d76c88d4b944c3ee2ac08eecf
#
_cell.length_a   1.000
_cell.length_b   1.000
_cell.length_c   1.000
_cell.angle_alpha   90.00
_cell.angle_beta   90.00
_cell.angle_gamma   90.00
#
_symmetry.space_group_name_H-M   'P 1'
#
loop_
_entity.id
_entity.type
_entity.pdbx_description
1 polymer ?
#
loop_
_entity_poly.entity_id
_entity_poly.type
_entity_poly.pdbx_seq_one_letter_code
_entity_poly.pdbx_strand_id
1 'polypeptide(L)'
;MSPTQNLTHDKTTPRSGDHPPRSDAPAPGSRRPIEVAAGIGLLALWAVSGFLFELAFVEVVLLGALLLAAFQTLVRRRPLRTLLVRDTASFARHWWGKVLVAAVLVALPAAMVVTSLGGSRYGRYADDSWKALLLLLVLAGAYVASRRLVTTVLVGAATLAMVSWALSPNLGDTRNGDATVLADINLQADRGTLAGHHDIAVAEVDLDSAQPVLLAGIGADDTTPMEVGSMTKAMTGLVIADAVSRGEIRMDAPVATYLPHLGGSPAGAVTINELVTHTSGYVEFGAVTLRRAVWAAPVGRSFLTADLMQMIDEARDQTLGSGGRYAYSSLGAAIAGQAVAAAAHLSYPELMRTRLFEPLGMSHTAIQVDHPLVPGGISQTGLPVEPWVMGAYAPTGGAVSTTGDLARLATALLNGTAPGLTALDPTTATDQSNTRIGTFWHTSVWQTGQTITHHAGQTGGYASYLGLDRQARKAVIVLSDVANDAGDLGSQLLADRKEGTS
;
A
#
# COMPACT_ATOMS: atom_id res chain seq x y z
N MET A 1 -7.99 90.30 -42.95
CA MET A 1 -7.02 91.29 -42.41
C MET A 1 -5.82 90.54 -41.87
N SER A 2 -4.81 90.47 -42.68
CA SER A 2 -3.40 90.31 -42.25
C SER A 2 -2.91 91.63 -41.63
N PRO A 3 -1.77 91.79 -41.04
CA PRO A 3 -0.49 91.07 -41.19
C PRO A 3 0.27 90.88 -39.80
N THR A 4 1.41 90.43 -39.66
CA THR A 4 2.78 90.45 -40.21
C THR A 4 3.73 89.77 -39.24
N GLN A 5 4.65 88.93 -39.67
CA GLN A 5 6.13 89.11 -39.71
C GLN A 5 6.84 89.16 -38.32
N ASN A 6 7.98 88.66 -38.06
CA ASN A 6 9.18 88.27 -38.86
C ASN A 6 10.21 87.56 -37.91
N LEU A 7 10.99 86.58 -38.41
CA LEU A 7 12.44 86.49 -38.46
C LEU A 7 13.20 86.53 -37.08
N THR A 8 14.21 85.74 -36.75
CA THR A 8 15.36 85.22 -37.51
C THR A 8 16.26 84.39 -36.59
N HIS A 9 16.99 83.48 -37.19
CA HIS A 9 18.36 82.95 -36.87
C HIS A 9 18.58 82.08 -35.61
N ASP A 10 19.18 81.04 -35.73
CA ASP A 10 20.24 80.32 -36.42
C ASP A 10 21.14 79.59 -35.38
N LYS A 11 21.56 78.46 -35.84
CA LYS A 11 22.78 77.72 -35.48
C LYS A 11 22.74 76.59 -34.48
N THR A 12 22.99 75.49 -35.09
CA THR A 12 24.02 74.46 -34.84
C THR A 12 23.61 73.20 -34.06
N THR A 13 23.59 72.17 -34.87
CA THR A 13 23.88 70.76 -34.51
C THR A 13 25.16 70.58 -33.67
N PRO A 14 25.47 69.42 -33.07
CA PRO A 14 25.17 68.06 -33.49
C PRO A 14 25.12 66.95 -32.39
N ARG A 15 24.88 65.73 -32.92
CA ARG A 15 25.29 64.40 -32.41
C ARG A 15 24.35 63.63 -31.49
N SER A 16 23.69 62.68 -32.08
CA SER A 16 23.99 61.22 -32.15
C SER A 16 24.28 60.57 -30.78
N GLY A 17 23.36 59.80 -30.39
CA GLY A 17 23.53 58.81 -29.30
C GLY A 17 22.49 57.71 -29.49
N ASP A 18 22.80 56.75 -30.37
CA ASP A 18 22.08 55.50 -30.48
C ASP A 18 22.10 54.76 -29.13
N HIS A 19 20.94 54.64 -28.50
CA HIS A 19 20.73 53.64 -27.46
C HIS A 19 19.98 52.47 -28.11
N PRO A 20 20.53 51.23 -28.00
CA PRO A 20 19.81 50.05 -28.44
C PRO A 20 18.58 49.80 -27.54
N PRO A 21 17.51 49.19 -28.10
CA PRO A 21 16.28 48.93 -27.35
C PRO A 21 16.59 48.01 -26.15
N ARG A 22 16.15 48.44 -24.97
CA ARG A 22 16.15 47.61 -23.77
C ARG A 22 15.27 46.40 -24.05
N SER A 23 15.90 45.22 -24.08
CA SER A 23 15.19 43.95 -24.02
C SER A 23 14.34 43.91 -22.73
N ASP A 24 13.05 43.89 -22.86
CA ASP A 24 12.12 43.60 -21.79
C ASP A 24 12.40 42.18 -21.27
N ALA A 25 13.27 42.07 -20.29
CA ALA A 25 13.41 40.88 -19.51
C ALA A 25 12.19 40.78 -18.58
N PRO A 26 11.40 39.69 -18.61
CA PRO A 26 10.24 39.57 -17.76
C PRO A 26 10.65 39.62 -16.28
N ALA A 27 9.84 40.35 -15.51
CA ALA A 27 10.04 40.56 -14.09
C ALA A 27 10.26 39.25 -13.33
N PRO A 28 11.18 39.15 -12.33
CA PRO A 28 11.56 37.90 -11.65
C PRO A 28 10.47 37.30 -10.72
N GLY A 29 9.25 37.84 -10.76
CA GLY A 29 8.17 37.43 -9.84
C GLY A 29 7.16 36.39 -10.36
N SER A 30 7.07 36.15 -11.69
CA SER A 30 5.97 35.35 -12.25
C SER A 30 6.20 33.83 -12.35
N ARG A 31 7.40 33.34 -12.08
CA ARG A 31 7.72 31.90 -12.18
C ARG A 31 7.55 31.11 -10.88
N ARG A 32 7.44 31.79 -9.73
CA ARG A 32 7.32 31.17 -8.41
C ARG A 32 6.09 30.25 -8.22
N PRO A 33 4.87 30.63 -8.66
CA PRO A 33 3.71 29.77 -8.44
C PRO A 33 3.76 28.47 -9.24
N ILE A 34 4.36 28.46 -10.43
CA ILE A 34 4.49 27.28 -11.29
C ILE A 34 5.52 26.29 -10.70
N GLU A 35 6.63 26.80 -10.17
CA GLU A 35 7.65 25.95 -9.51
C GLU A 35 7.13 25.32 -8.23
N VAL A 36 6.33 26.02 -7.45
CA VAL A 36 5.67 25.52 -6.25
C VAL A 36 4.61 24.47 -6.60
N ALA A 37 3.76 24.76 -7.59
CA ALA A 37 2.73 23.81 -8.05
C ALA A 37 3.35 22.52 -8.62
N ALA A 38 4.44 22.63 -9.39
CA ALA A 38 5.16 21.48 -9.91
C ALA A 38 5.86 20.68 -8.80
N GLY A 39 6.39 21.33 -7.78
CA GLY A 39 6.98 20.69 -6.61
C GLY A 39 5.94 19.91 -5.79
N ILE A 40 4.76 20.49 -5.57
CA ILE A 40 3.63 19.83 -4.90
C ILE A 40 3.14 18.63 -5.73
N GLY A 41 3.03 18.78 -7.05
CA GLY A 41 2.66 17.69 -7.95
C GLY A 41 3.64 16.52 -7.92
N LEU A 42 4.95 16.80 -7.87
CA LEU A 42 5.99 15.76 -7.74
C LEU A 42 5.96 15.07 -6.38
N LEU A 43 5.69 15.80 -5.29
CA LEU A 43 5.53 15.22 -3.96
C LEU A 43 4.28 14.33 -3.86
N ALA A 44 3.17 14.76 -4.48
CA ALA A 44 1.96 13.95 -4.55
C ALA A 44 2.20 12.67 -5.38
N LEU A 45 2.86 12.78 -6.53
CA LEU A 45 3.22 11.63 -7.36
C LEU A 45 4.15 10.66 -6.62
N TRP A 46 5.07 11.18 -5.85
CA TRP A 46 5.99 10.43 -5.02
C TRP A 46 5.28 9.67 -3.89
N ALA A 47 4.41 10.32 -3.13
CA ALA A 47 3.65 9.67 -2.06
C ALA A 47 2.75 8.54 -2.60
N VAL A 48 2.12 8.76 -3.76
CA VAL A 48 1.28 7.77 -4.42
C VAL A 48 2.09 6.60 -4.97
N SER A 49 3.29 6.85 -5.55
CA SER A 49 4.13 5.76 -6.06
C SER A 49 4.57 4.83 -4.93
N GLY A 50 4.89 5.35 -3.76
CA GLY A 50 5.23 4.54 -2.59
C GLY A 50 4.10 3.62 -2.14
N PHE A 51 2.87 4.11 -2.15
CA PHE A 51 1.69 3.34 -1.78
C PHE A 51 1.31 2.27 -2.83
N LEU A 52 1.39 2.61 -4.13
CA LEU A 52 0.91 1.74 -5.21
C LEU A 52 1.91 0.66 -5.63
N PHE A 53 3.20 0.86 -5.38
CA PHE A 53 4.26 -0.04 -5.86
C PHE A 53 5.00 -0.77 -4.73
N GLU A 54 4.49 -0.69 -3.49
CA GLU A 54 5.12 -1.31 -2.31
C GLU A 54 6.62 -0.98 -2.18
N LEU A 55 7.01 0.18 -2.72
CA LEU A 55 8.39 0.63 -2.66
C LEU A 55 8.75 0.93 -1.20
N ALA A 56 9.88 0.46 -0.74
CA ALA A 56 10.40 0.84 0.56
C ALA A 56 10.47 2.38 0.66
N PHE A 57 10.11 2.93 1.82
CA PHE A 57 10.06 4.38 2.06
C PHE A 57 11.30 5.13 1.53
N VAL A 58 12.46 4.51 1.65
CA VAL A 58 13.75 5.05 1.18
C VAL A 58 13.83 5.15 -0.35
N GLU A 59 13.36 4.14 -1.07
CA GLU A 59 13.36 4.13 -2.55
C GLU A 59 12.43 5.20 -3.10
N VAL A 60 11.28 5.38 -2.46
CA VAL A 60 10.31 6.44 -2.77
C VAL A 60 10.93 7.82 -2.54
N VAL A 61 11.64 8.02 -1.43
CA VAL A 61 12.32 9.28 -1.11
C VAL A 61 13.49 9.54 -2.07
N LEU A 62 14.28 8.52 -2.42
CA LEU A 62 15.35 8.63 -3.41
C LEU A 62 14.82 8.98 -4.79
N LEU A 63 13.75 8.33 -5.24
CA LEU A 63 13.10 8.64 -6.51
C LEU A 63 12.57 10.09 -6.52
N GLY A 64 11.92 10.52 -5.44
CA GLY A 64 11.45 11.91 -5.28
C GLY A 64 12.59 12.92 -5.34
N ALA A 65 13.71 12.65 -4.66
CA ALA A 65 14.90 13.50 -4.70
C ALA A 65 15.55 13.57 -6.08
N LEU A 66 15.63 12.44 -6.79
CA LEU A 66 16.14 12.38 -8.17
C LEU A 66 15.24 13.12 -9.15
N LEU A 67 13.91 12.96 -9.05
CA LEU A 67 12.94 13.68 -9.87
C LEU A 67 13.01 15.19 -9.63
N LEU A 68 13.17 15.62 -8.38
CA LEU A 68 13.32 17.02 -8.01
C LEU A 68 14.63 17.60 -8.56
N ALA A 69 15.73 16.86 -8.48
CA ALA A 69 17.03 17.26 -9.03
C ALA A 69 16.99 17.35 -10.57
N ALA A 70 16.32 16.41 -11.24
CA ALA A 70 16.09 16.41 -12.68
C ALA A 70 15.23 17.60 -13.12
N PHE A 71 14.14 17.87 -12.40
CA PHE A 71 13.27 19.02 -12.66
C PHE A 71 14.02 20.35 -12.50
N GLN A 72 14.82 20.49 -11.44
CA GLN A 72 15.61 21.72 -11.21
C GLN A 72 16.68 21.94 -12.29
N THR A 73 17.33 20.85 -12.76
CA THR A 73 18.28 20.92 -13.90
C THR A 73 17.58 21.31 -15.20
N LEU A 74 16.38 20.78 -15.45
CA LEU A 74 15.59 21.08 -16.63
C LEU A 74 15.12 22.56 -16.65
N VAL A 75 14.57 23.04 -15.53
CA VAL A 75 14.05 24.40 -15.40
C VAL A 75 15.14 25.45 -15.43
N ARG A 76 16.31 25.17 -14.87
CA ARG A 76 17.43 26.13 -14.78
C ARG A 76 18.41 26.07 -15.95
N ARG A 77 18.27 25.08 -16.85
CA ARG A 77 19.22 24.86 -17.99
C ARG A 77 20.70 24.95 -17.61
N ARG A 78 21.05 24.53 -16.38
CA ARG A 78 22.43 24.54 -15.89
C ARG A 78 22.94 23.09 -15.76
N PRO A 79 24.16 22.78 -16.22
CA PRO A 79 24.72 21.43 -16.08
C PRO A 79 25.00 21.12 -14.60
N LEU A 80 24.68 19.90 -14.17
CA LEU A 80 24.79 19.40 -12.79
C LEU A 80 26.18 19.69 -12.15
N ARG A 81 27.24 19.65 -12.96
CA ARG A 81 28.61 19.85 -12.50
C ARG A 81 28.91 21.27 -11.99
N THR A 82 28.21 22.29 -12.51
CA THR A 82 28.38 23.69 -12.08
C THR A 82 27.53 24.04 -10.86
N LEU A 83 26.48 23.27 -10.58
CA LEU A 83 25.62 23.44 -9.40
C LEU A 83 26.27 22.94 -8.12
N LEU A 84 26.93 21.78 -8.17
CA LEU A 84 27.55 21.15 -7.00
C LEU A 84 28.75 21.91 -6.45
N VAL A 85 29.61 22.47 -7.30
CA VAL A 85 30.89 23.04 -6.87
C VAL A 85 30.77 24.50 -6.39
N ARG A 86 29.86 25.31 -6.93
CA ARG A 86 29.82 26.76 -6.65
C ARG A 86 29.04 27.11 -5.39
N ASP A 87 28.05 26.34 -5.01
CA ASP A 87 27.20 26.65 -3.87
C ASP A 87 27.67 25.98 -2.57
N THR A 88 28.44 24.88 -2.62
CA THR A 88 29.06 24.25 -1.46
C THR A 88 30.05 25.19 -0.75
N ALA A 89 30.84 25.94 -1.51
CA ALA A 89 31.80 26.91 -0.92
C ALA A 89 31.10 28.14 -0.31
N SER A 90 29.93 28.51 -0.79
CA SER A 90 29.10 29.59 -0.24
C SER A 90 28.32 29.15 1.00
N PHE A 91 27.79 27.90 1.01
CA PHE A 91 27.10 27.32 2.17
C PHE A 91 28.05 27.12 3.35
N ALA A 92 29.25 26.60 3.10
CA ALA A 92 30.28 26.40 4.14
C ALA A 92 30.72 27.69 4.82
N ARG A 93 30.54 28.84 4.18
CA ARG A 93 30.83 30.16 4.73
C ARG A 93 29.73 30.75 5.60
N HIS A 94 28.51 30.25 5.49
CA HIS A 94 27.39 30.73 6.29
C HIS A 94 27.27 29.94 7.61
N TRP A 95 27.27 30.63 8.73
CA TRP A 95 27.18 30.09 10.08
C TRP A 95 25.99 29.12 10.28
N TRP A 96 24.80 29.46 9.74
CA TRP A 96 23.61 28.63 9.80
C TRP A 96 23.73 27.31 9.04
N GLY A 97 24.49 27.28 7.95
CA GLY A 97 24.73 26.04 7.23
C GLY A 97 25.60 25.05 8.04
N LYS A 98 26.59 25.60 8.78
CA LYS A 98 27.42 24.80 9.68
C LYS A 98 26.62 24.23 10.86
N VAL A 99 25.68 25.03 11.42
CA VAL A 99 24.78 24.60 12.51
C VAL A 99 23.84 23.52 12.04
N LEU A 100 23.26 23.65 10.84
CA LEU A 100 22.36 22.64 10.29
C LEU A 100 23.09 21.32 10.01
N VAL A 101 24.27 21.37 9.40
CA VAL A 101 25.09 20.17 9.17
C VAL A 101 25.50 19.53 10.50
N ALA A 102 25.90 20.33 11.50
CA ALA A 102 26.20 19.80 12.82
C ALA A 102 24.96 19.17 13.51
N ALA A 103 23.80 19.81 13.41
CA ALA A 103 22.56 19.28 13.97
C ALA A 103 22.15 17.95 13.30
N VAL A 104 22.28 17.85 11.99
CA VAL A 104 22.02 16.60 11.25
C VAL A 104 23.02 15.51 11.61
N LEU A 105 24.32 15.85 11.69
CA LEU A 105 25.38 14.92 12.05
C LEU A 105 25.31 14.43 13.51
N VAL A 106 24.67 15.19 14.41
CA VAL A 106 24.46 14.81 15.82
C VAL A 106 23.11 14.12 16.03
N ALA A 107 22.04 14.66 15.44
CA ALA A 107 20.69 14.12 15.61
C ALA A 107 20.54 12.72 14.99
N LEU A 108 21.24 12.44 13.89
CA LEU A 108 21.14 11.17 13.21
C LEU A 108 21.76 10.01 14.00
N PRO A 109 23.04 10.09 14.45
CA PRO A 109 23.63 9.06 15.30
C PRO A 109 22.87 8.90 16.62
N ALA A 110 22.36 10.02 17.19
CA ALA A 110 21.53 9.96 18.41
C ALA A 110 20.21 9.23 18.16
N ALA A 111 19.53 9.49 17.05
CA ALA A 111 18.33 8.75 16.67
C ALA A 111 18.63 7.26 16.42
N MET A 112 19.76 6.95 15.76
CA MET A 112 20.21 5.56 15.54
C MET A 112 20.51 4.83 16.85
N VAL A 113 21.16 5.50 17.82
CA VAL A 113 21.43 4.92 19.14
C VAL A 113 20.14 4.72 19.93
N VAL A 114 19.20 5.67 19.91
CA VAL A 114 17.91 5.56 20.58
C VAL A 114 17.07 4.44 19.96
N THR A 115 17.11 4.26 18.62
CA THR A 115 16.39 3.16 17.95
C THR A 115 17.04 1.80 18.19
N SER A 116 18.34 1.74 18.40
CA SER A 116 19.07 0.48 18.67
C SER A 116 18.96 0.02 20.14
N LEU A 117 18.75 0.94 21.09
CA LEU A 117 18.75 0.66 22.52
C LEU A 117 17.37 0.43 23.14
N GLY A 118 16.31 0.81 22.44
CA GLY A 118 14.96 0.58 22.90
C GLY A 118 14.21 -0.27 21.92
N GLY A 119 13.66 -1.42 22.26
CA GLY A 119 12.73 -2.19 21.43
C GLY A 119 11.65 -1.26 20.86
N SER A 120 12.04 -0.43 19.92
CA SER A 120 11.37 0.81 19.60
C SER A 120 10.43 0.60 18.42
N ARG A 121 9.38 1.41 18.39
CA ARG A 121 8.42 1.63 17.33
C ARG A 121 9.03 1.71 15.90
N TYR A 122 10.35 1.73 15.78
CA TYR A 122 11.13 1.84 14.55
C TYR A 122 12.00 0.61 14.25
N GLY A 123 11.77 -0.54 14.86
CA GLY A 123 12.59 -1.75 14.65
C GLY A 123 12.79 -2.12 13.18
N ARG A 124 11.76 -1.94 12.35
CA ARG A 124 11.85 -2.15 10.90
C ARG A 124 12.71 -1.11 10.16
N TYR A 125 12.90 0.06 10.72
CA TYR A 125 13.76 1.12 10.14
C TYR A 125 15.22 1.03 10.58
N ALA A 126 15.53 0.25 11.61
CA ALA A 126 16.90 0.09 12.10
C ALA A 126 17.80 -0.63 11.09
N ASP A 127 17.29 -1.63 10.41
CA ASP A 127 18.00 -2.35 9.33
C ASP A 127 18.25 -1.48 8.09
N ASP A 128 17.48 -0.40 7.92
CA ASP A 128 17.59 0.55 6.82
C ASP A 128 18.29 1.86 7.20
N SER A 129 18.92 1.92 8.37
CA SER A 129 19.55 3.14 8.90
C SER A 129 20.64 3.72 7.98
N TRP A 130 21.38 2.87 7.25
CA TRP A 130 22.36 3.32 6.24
C TRP A 130 21.67 3.98 5.03
N LYS A 131 20.48 3.53 4.64
CA LYS A 131 19.66 4.11 3.56
C LYS A 131 19.18 5.50 3.98
N ALA A 132 18.76 5.67 5.24
CA ALA A 132 18.40 6.97 5.79
C ALA A 132 19.60 7.94 5.81
N LEU A 133 20.82 7.46 6.11
CA LEU A 133 22.04 8.25 6.02
C LEU A 133 22.35 8.68 4.59
N LEU A 134 22.25 7.76 3.63
CA LEU A 134 22.44 8.04 2.20
C LEU A 134 21.43 9.08 1.71
N LEU A 135 20.16 8.93 2.10
CA LEU A 135 19.12 9.89 1.81
C LEU A 135 19.45 11.28 2.32
N LEU A 136 19.88 11.39 3.58
CA LEU A 136 20.26 12.69 4.17
C LEU A 136 21.45 13.31 3.45
N LEU A 137 22.41 12.53 2.99
CA LEU A 137 23.54 13.02 2.18
C LEU A 137 23.08 13.53 0.81
N VAL A 138 22.12 12.82 0.16
CA VAL A 138 21.51 13.25 -1.11
C VAL A 138 20.70 14.53 -0.91
N LEU A 139 19.91 14.60 0.16
CA LEU A 139 19.12 15.79 0.49
C LEU A 139 20.00 16.98 0.90
N ALA A 140 21.09 16.75 1.62
CA ALA A 140 22.09 17.78 1.92
C ALA A 140 22.78 18.29 0.65
N GLY A 141 23.12 17.40 -0.28
CA GLY A 141 23.65 17.75 -1.60
C GLY A 141 22.65 18.55 -2.45
N ALA A 142 21.41 18.14 -2.46
CA ALA A 142 20.33 18.85 -3.16
C ALA A 142 20.00 20.21 -2.52
N TYR A 143 20.07 20.33 -1.17
CA TYR A 143 19.94 21.61 -0.45
C TYR A 143 21.04 22.60 -0.85
N VAL A 144 22.29 22.14 -0.92
CA VAL A 144 23.42 22.96 -1.36
C VAL A 144 23.22 23.46 -2.79
N ALA A 145 22.58 22.66 -3.64
CA ALA A 145 22.31 23.00 -5.03
C ALA A 145 21.13 23.99 -5.23
N SER A 146 20.19 24.11 -4.27
CA SER A 146 18.94 24.86 -4.50
C SER A 146 18.29 25.41 -3.22
N ARG A 147 18.77 26.55 -2.77
CA ARG A 147 18.59 27.21 -1.47
C ARG A 147 17.19 27.38 -0.84
N ARG A 148 16.08 27.21 -1.54
CA ARG A 148 14.75 27.51 -0.97
C ARG A 148 13.77 26.34 -1.07
N LEU A 149 13.68 25.70 -2.22
CA LEU A 149 12.72 24.62 -2.42
C LEU A 149 13.08 23.40 -1.58
N VAL A 150 14.37 23.04 -1.55
CA VAL A 150 14.88 21.91 -0.76
C VAL A 150 14.73 22.14 0.73
N THR A 151 14.92 23.37 1.23
CA THR A 151 14.66 23.66 2.66
C THR A 151 13.18 23.48 2.99
N THR A 152 12.27 23.92 2.13
CA THR A 152 10.82 23.75 2.33
C THR A 152 10.44 22.27 2.30
N VAL A 153 11.01 21.49 1.38
CA VAL A 153 10.77 20.03 1.28
C VAL A 153 11.36 19.30 2.50
N LEU A 154 12.57 19.64 2.94
CA LEU A 154 13.20 19.03 4.10
C LEU A 154 12.47 19.37 5.40
N VAL A 155 12.08 20.64 5.59
CA VAL A 155 11.30 21.05 6.76
C VAL A 155 9.92 20.38 6.72
N GLY A 156 9.28 20.30 5.54
CA GLY A 156 8.02 19.60 5.36
C GLY A 156 8.14 18.10 5.66
N ALA A 157 9.17 17.43 5.13
CA ALA A 157 9.41 16.01 5.40
C ALA A 157 9.76 15.74 6.86
N ALA A 158 10.58 16.58 7.49
CA ALA A 158 10.91 16.47 8.91
C ALA A 158 9.68 16.73 9.80
N THR A 159 8.84 17.69 9.42
CA THR A 159 7.58 17.97 10.13
C THR A 159 6.62 16.78 9.98
N LEU A 160 6.46 16.24 8.78
CA LEU A 160 5.66 15.03 8.53
C LEU A 160 6.19 13.84 9.32
N ALA A 161 7.50 13.62 9.35
CA ALA A 161 8.10 12.54 10.13
C ALA A 161 7.88 12.71 11.64
N MET A 162 8.02 13.94 12.16
CA MET A 162 7.72 14.24 13.57
C MET A 162 6.24 14.08 13.90
N VAL A 163 5.35 14.54 13.03
CA VAL A 163 3.91 14.37 13.18
C VAL A 163 3.53 12.89 13.10
N SER A 164 4.06 12.16 12.14
CA SER A 164 3.86 10.71 12.03
C SER A 164 4.40 9.97 13.27
N TRP A 165 5.56 10.37 13.79
CA TRP A 165 6.08 9.82 15.05
C TRP A 165 5.18 10.14 16.26
N ALA A 166 4.71 11.37 16.38
CA ALA A 166 3.83 11.79 17.46
C ALA A 166 2.44 11.14 17.40
N LEU A 167 1.99 10.79 16.18
CA LEU A 167 0.71 10.10 15.92
C LEU A 167 0.87 8.59 15.81
N SER A 168 2.09 8.04 15.97
CA SER A 168 2.30 6.59 15.90
C SER A 168 1.38 5.88 16.89
N PRO A 169 0.59 4.89 16.43
CA PRO A 169 -0.31 4.16 17.28
C PRO A 169 0.44 3.44 18.41
N ASN A 170 -0.18 3.36 19.57
CA ASN A 170 0.26 2.53 20.67
C ASN A 170 -0.77 1.44 20.88
N LEU A 171 -0.32 0.28 21.34
CA LEU A 171 -1.22 -0.80 21.73
C LEU A 171 -2.25 -0.30 22.75
N GLY A 172 -3.50 -0.69 22.54
CA GLY A 172 -4.60 -0.47 23.46
C GLY A 172 -4.30 -1.01 24.85
N ASP A 173 -4.97 -0.48 25.87
CA ASP A 173 -4.75 -0.89 27.28
C ASP A 173 -5.56 -2.13 27.67
N THR A 174 -6.67 -2.39 26.97
CA THR A 174 -7.57 -3.50 27.28
C THR A 174 -6.98 -4.83 26.80
N ARG A 175 -7.03 -5.83 27.67
CA ARG A 175 -6.59 -7.21 27.39
C ARG A 175 -7.79 -8.13 27.48
N ASN A 176 -8.12 -8.84 26.40
CA ASN A 176 -9.30 -9.70 26.27
C ASN A 176 -8.91 -11.13 25.89
N GLY A 177 -9.63 -12.13 26.39
CA GLY A 177 -9.53 -13.49 25.91
C GLY A 177 -8.55 -14.39 26.66
N ASP A 178 -7.98 -15.37 25.96
CA ASP A 178 -7.16 -16.43 26.54
C ASP A 178 -5.80 -15.93 27.03
N ALA A 179 -5.42 -16.36 28.23
CA ALA A 179 -4.19 -15.89 28.88
C ALA A 179 -2.91 -16.40 28.16
N THR A 180 -2.97 -17.56 27.53
CA THR A 180 -1.82 -18.14 26.80
C THR A 180 -1.54 -17.31 25.55
N VAL A 181 -2.58 -17.05 24.75
CA VAL A 181 -2.46 -16.20 23.55
C VAL A 181 -2.02 -14.79 23.92
N LEU A 182 -2.55 -14.22 25.01
CA LEU A 182 -2.09 -12.93 25.51
C LEU A 182 -0.62 -12.93 25.89
N ALA A 183 -0.12 -14.01 26.50
CA ALA A 183 1.30 -14.13 26.83
C ALA A 183 2.17 -14.19 25.55
N ASP A 184 1.73 -14.94 24.54
CA ASP A 184 2.41 -15.02 23.25
C ASP A 184 2.41 -13.67 22.52
N ILE A 185 1.28 -12.94 22.51
CA ILE A 185 1.21 -11.57 21.95
C ILE A 185 2.16 -10.64 22.71
N ASN A 186 2.19 -10.68 24.06
CA ASN A 186 3.08 -9.82 24.85
C ASN A 186 4.56 -10.15 24.59
N LEU A 187 4.92 -11.43 24.42
CA LEU A 187 6.28 -11.82 24.04
C LEU A 187 6.68 -11.21 22.68
N GLN A 188 5.78 -11.18 21.72
CA GLN A 188 6.02 -10.53 20.43
C GLN A 188 6.11 -9.00 20.57
N ALA A 189 5.33 -8.39 21.48
CA ALA A 189 5.44 -6.98 21.81
C ALA A 189 6.81 -6.64 22.37
N ASP A 190 7.32 -7.46 23.29
CA ASP A 190 8.66 -7.31 23.89
C ASP A 190 9.78 -7.46 22.83
N ARG A 191 9.57 -8.26 21.81
CA ARG A 191 10.45 -8.41 20.63
C ARG A 191 10.35 -7.23 19.65
N GLY A 192 9.40 -6.32 19.85
CA GLY A 192 9.19 -5.14 19.00
C GLY A 192 8.32 -5.40 17.75
N THR A 193 7.81 -6.62 17.56
CA THR A 193 6.98 -7.00 16.40
C THR A 193 5.68 -6.20 16.33
N LEU A 194 5.17 -5.70 17.47
CA LEU A 194 3.93 -4.93 17.55
C LEU A 194 4.12 -3.41 17.51
N ALA A 195 5.33 -2.96 17.21
CA ALA A 195 5.57 -1.52 17.10
C ALA A 195 4.68 -0.89 16.00
N GLY A 196 3.93 0.16 16.37
CA GLY A 196 3.03 0.87 15.47
C GLY A 196 1.69 0.17 15.22
N HIS A 197 1.33 -0.84 16.01
CA HIS A 197 -0.04 -1.38 16.08
C HIS A 197 -0.83 -0.68 17.18
N HIS A 198 -2.18 -0.75 17.09
CA HIS A 198 -3.09 -0.18 18.07
C HIS A 198 -4.01 -1.27 18.62
N ASP A 199 -5.08 -1.61 17.92
CA ASP A 199 -5.97 -2.70 18.29
C ASP A 199 -5.62 -3.96 17.50
N ILE A 200 -5.46 -5.07 18.20
CA ILE A 200 -5.09 -6.37 17.63
C ILE A 200 -6.02 -7.43 18.17
N ALA A 201 -6.54 -8.26 17.28
CA ALA A 201 -7.23 -9.50 17.63
C ALA A 201 -6.50 -10.69 17.02
N VAL A 202 -6.35 -11.75 17.79
CA VAL A 202 -5.64 -12.98 17.41
C VAL A 202 -6.52 -14.20 17.69
N ALA A 203 -6.56 -15.12 16.74
CA ALA A 203 -7.09 -16.46 16.96
C ALA A 203 -6.00 -17.50 16.64
N GLU A 204 -5.88 -18.49 17.50
CA GLU A 204 -5.04 -19.63 17.31
C GLU A 204 -5.89 -20.89 17.27
N VAL A 205 -5.67 -21.72 16.26
CA VAL A 205 -6.36 -22.99 16.08
C VAL A 205 -5.35 -24.11 16.14
N ASP A 206 -5.61 -25.08 17.01
CA ASP A 206 -4.87 -26.35 17.12
C ASP A 206 -5.87 -27.48 17.28
N LEU A 207 -6.16 -28.19 16.20
CA LEU A 207 -7.22 -29.20 16.19
C LEU A 207 -6.89 -30.45 17.03
N ASP A 208 -5.64 -30.59 17.43
CA ASP A 208 -5.19 -31.71 18.29
C ASP A 208 -5.14 -31.32 19.77
N SER A 209 -5.43 -30.06 20.09
CA SER A 209 -5.55 -29.55 21.47
C SER A 209 -6.90 -29.89 22.11
N ALA A 210 -6.91 -29.98 23.45
CA ALA A 210 -8.15 -30.09 24.22
C ALA A 210 -9.06 -28.85 24.08
N GLN A 211 -8.49 -27.69 23.79
CA GLN A 211 -9.17 -26.45 23.44
C GLN A 211 -8.74 -26.05 22.04
N PRO A 212 -9.48 -26.46 21.00
CA PRO A 212 -9.01 -26.32 19.62
C PRO A 212 -8.91 -24.87 19.12
N VAL A 213 -9.59 -23.92 19.76
CA VAL A 213 -9.61 -22.50 19.36
C VAL A 213 -9.37 -21.66 20.61
N LEU A 214 -8.32 -20.86 20.56
CA LEU A 214 -7.99 -19.85 21.57
C LEU A 214 -8.07 -18.47 20.93
N LEU A 215 -8.70 -17.52 21.61
CA LEU A 215 -9.00 -16.19 21.11
C LEU A 215 -8.53 -15.15 22.11
N ALA A 216 -7.81 -14.15 21.65
CA ALA A 216 -7.38 -13.03 22.48
C ALA A 216 -7.20 -11.75 21.68
N GLY A 217 -7.07 -10.62 22.37
CA GLY A 217 -6.77 -9.35 21.73
C GLY A 217 -6.34 -8.26 22.71
N ILE A 218 -5.76 -7.24 22.16
CA ILE A 218 -5.35 -6.02 22.84
C ILE A 218 -6.10 -4.86 22.15
N GLY A 219 -6.92 -4.12 22.90
CA GLY A 219 -7.82 -3.09 22.37
C GLY A 219 -9.05 -3.64 21.65
N ALA A 220 -8.95 -4.85 21.08
CA ALA A 220 -10.00 -5.56 20.37
C ALA A 220 -10.28 -6.93 21.01
N ASP A 221 -11.32 -7.63 20.54
CA ASP A 221 -11.67 -8.99 20.91
C ASP A 221 -12.07 -9.83 19.69
N ASP A 222 -12.51 -11.07 19.93
CA ASP A 222 -12.91 -12.02 18.89
C ASP A 222 -14.17 -11.64 18.12
N THR A 223 -14.91 -10.63 18.58
CA THR A 223 -16.14 -10.11 17.96
C THR A 223 -15.93 -8.76 17.29
N THR A 224 -14.76 -8.15 17.46
CA THR A 224 -14.44 -6.85 16.87
C THR A 224 -14.28 -6.96 15.36
N PRO A 225 -15.16 -6.33 14.54
CA PRO A 225 -15.10 -6.43 13.09
C PRO A 225 -14.02 -5.51 12.53
N MET A 226 -13.22 -6.04 11.60
CA MET A 226 -12.16 -5.33 10.89
C MET A 226 -12.16 -5.64 9.40
N GLU A 227 -11.69 -4.71 8.57
CA GLU A 227 -11.43 -5.00 7.16
C GLU A 227 -10.31 -6.04 7.04
N VAL A 228 -10.53 -7.06 6.23
CA VAL A 228 -9.52 -8.12 6.03
C VAL A 228 -8.71 -7.94 4.74
N GLY A 229 -8.99 -6.90 3.98
CA GLY A 229 -8.26 -6.58 2.75
C GLY A 229 -8.14 -7.79 1.83
N SER A 230 -6.96 -8.01 1.28
CA SER A 230 -6.72 -9.05 0.28
C SER A 230 -6.97 -10.49 0.76
N MET A 231 -7.15 -10.75 2.05
CA MET A 231 -7.65 -12.07 2.50
C MET A 231 -9.02 -12.41 1.88
N THR A 232 -9.79 -11.40 1.45
CA THR A 232 -11.00 -11.56 0.65
C THR A 232 -10.75 -12.37 -0.61
N LYS A 233 -9.58 -12.21 -1.29
CA LYS A 233 -9.25 -13.01 -2.47
C LYS A 233 -9.18 -14.50 -2.17
N ALA A 234 -8.59 -14.86 -1.03
CA ALA A 234 -8.52 -16.25 -0.59
C ALA A 234 -9.93 -16.85 -0.38
N MET A 235 -10.83 -16.10 0.26
CA MET A 235 -12.24 -16.50 0.41
C MET A 235 -12.97 -16.55 -0.94
N THR A 236 -12.72 -15.60 -1.84
CA THR A 236 -13.23 -15.63 -3.24
C THR A 236 -12.76 -16.90 -3.96
N GLY A 237 -11.50 -17.29 -3.75
CA GLY A 237 -10.92 -18.51 -4.30
C GLY A 237 -11.67 -19.78 -3.89
N LEU A 238 -12.09 -19.88 -2.63
CA LEU A 238 -12.90 -20.98 -2.13
C LEU A 238 -14.26 -21.05 -2.88
N VAL A 239 -14.91 -19.91 -3.05
CA VAL A 239 -16.22 -19.87 -3.74
C VAL A 239 -16.07 -20.16 -5.23
N ILE A 240 -14.97 -19.75 -5.88
CA ILE A 240 -14.68 -20.12 -7.28
C ILE A 240 -14.46 -21.63 -7.38
N ALA A 241 -13.68 -22.24 -6.50
CA ALA A 241 -13.45 -23.68 -6.51
C ALA A 241 -14.74 -24.49 -6.20
N ASP A 242 -15.60 -23.99 -5.31
CA ASP A 242 -16.94 -24.56 -5.09
C ASP A 242 -17.78 -24.48 -6.37
N ALA A 243 -17.82 -23.34 -7.03
CA ALA A 243 -18.55 -23.15 -8.30
C ALA A 243 -18.02 -24.06 -9.42
N VAL A 244 -16.70 -24.31 -9.46
CA VAL A 244 -16.10 -25.30 -10.38
C VAL A 244 -16.62 -26.70 -10.07
N SER A 245 -16.67 -27.10 -8.79
CA SER A 245 -17.18 -28.41 -8.39
C SER A 245 -18.66 -28.63 -8.74
N ARG A 246 -19.42 -27.53 -8.80
CA ARG A 246 -20.85 -27.51 -9.22
C ARG A 246 -21.03 -27.44 -10.74
N GLY A 247 -19.94 -27.27 -11.51
CA GLY A 247 -20.01 -27.11 -12.97
C GLY A 247 -20.55 -25.73 -13.43
N GLU A 248 -20.64 -24.76 -12.54
CA GLU A 248 -21.13 -23.41 -12.84
C GLU A 248 -20.06 -22.58 -13.58
N ILE A 249 -18.79 -22.79 -13.27
CA ILE A 249 -17.65 -22.11 -13.90
C ILE A 249 -16.54 -23.13 -14.23
N ARG A 250 -15.75 -22.85 -15.27
CA ARG A 250 -14.61 -23.71 -15.67
C ARG A 250 -13.32 -22.91 -15.60
N MET A 251 -12.29 -23.50 -15.04
CA MET A 251 -10.99 -22.85 -14.88
C MET A 251 -10.29 -22.52 -16.21
N ASP A 252 -10.51 -23.34 -17.24
CA ASP A 252 -9.95 -23.18 -18.59
C ASP A 252 -10.81 -22.29 -19.51
N ALA A 253 -11.99 -21.84 -19.06
CA ALA A 253 -12.84 -20.99 -19.87
C ALA A 253 -12.34 -19.54 -19.89
N PRO A 254 -12.41 -18.86 -21.06
CA PRO A 254 -12.20 -17.41 -21.14
C PRO A 254 -13.20 -16.67 -20.23
N VAL A 255 -12.74 -15.63 -19.55
CA VAL A 255 -13.60 -14.86 -18.62
C VAL A 255 -14.77 -14.19 -19.33
N ALA A 256 -14.65 -13.86 -20.62
CA ALA A 256 -15.74 -13.34 -21.45
C ALA A 256 -16.94 -14.31 -21.56
N THR A 257 -16.76 -15.61 -21.27
CA THR A 257 -17.87 -16.58 -21.19
C THR A 257 -18.88 -16.17 -20.11
N TYR A 258 -18.40 -15.61 -19.01
CA TYR A 258 -19.20 -15.23 -17.84
C TYR A 258 -19.47 -13.72 -17.77
N LEU A 259 -18.58 -12.91 -18.36
CA LEU A 259 -18.68 -11.46 -18.48
C LEU A 259 -18.67 -11.06 -19.96
N PRO A 260 -19.78 -11.17 -20.69
CA PRO A 260 -19.82 -10.99 -22.16
C PRO A 260 -19.36 -9.61 -22.63
N HIS A 261 -19.44 -8.58 -21.80
CA HIS A 261 -18.93 -7.23 -22.11
C HIS A 261 -17.42 -7.16 -22.31
N LEU A 262 -16.66 -8.17 -21.85
CA LEU A 262 -15.23 -8.35 -22.16
C LEU A 262 -15.00 -8.98 -23.53
N GLY A 263 -16.04 -9.48 -24.19
CA GLY A 263 -15.93 -10.17 -25.49
C GLY A 263 -15.21 -9.33 -26.55
N GLY A 264 -14.39 -10.00 -27.36
CA GLY A 264 -13.63 -9.34 -28.44
C GLY A 264 -12.38 -8.57 -27.98
N SER A 265 -12.11 -8.51 -26.66
CA SER A 265 -10.87 -7.90 -26.13
C SER A 265 -9.85 -8.98 -25.74
N PRO A 266 -8.54 -8.66 -25.75
CA PRO A 266 -7.51 -9.54 -25.21
C PRO A 266 -7.78 -9.94 -23.76
N ALA A 267 -8.27 -8.99 -22.94
CA ALA A 267 -8.64 -9.21 -21.55
C ALA A 267 -9.73 -10.27 -21.38
N GLY A 268 -10.74 -10.29 -22.28
CA GLY A 268 -11.82 -11.27 -22.25
C GLY A 268 -11.39 -12.68 -22.64
N ALA A 269 -10.27 -12.82 -23.35
CA ALA A 269 -9.71 -14.13 -23.73
C ALA A 269 -8.93 -14.81 -22.59
N VAL A 270 -8.58 -14.07 -21.53
CA VAL A 270 -7.88 -14.60 -20.35
C VAL A 270 -8.77 -15.62 -19.66
N THR A 271 -8.21 -16.73 -19.23
CA THR A 271 -8.92 -17.81 -18.54
C THR A 271 -9.14 -17.49 -17.05
N ILE A 272 -10.14 -18.13 -16.45
CA ILE A 272 -10.36 -18.04 -15.00
C ILE A 272 -9.10 -18.49 -14.23
N ASN A 273 -8.44 -19.57 -14.67
CA ASN A 273 -7.20 -20.06 -14.05
C ASN A 273 -6.08 -19.00 -14.06
N GLU A 274 -5.88 -18.31 -15.17
CA GLU A 274 -4.87 -17.24 -15.24
C GLU A 274 -5.18 -16.06 -14.33
N LEU A 275 -6.47 -15.73 -14.13
CA LEU A 275 -6.88 -14.68 -13.19
C LEU A 275 -6.57 -15.07 -11.74
N VAL A 276 -6.96 -16.29 -11.32
CA VAL A 276 -6.87 -16.73 -9.93
C VAL A 276 -5.45 -17.13 -9.50
N THR A 277 -4.57 -17.35 -10.47
CA THR A 277 -3.13 -17.61 -10.22
C THR A 277 -2.26 -16.38 -10.46
N HIS A 278 -2.86 -15.23 -10.74
CA HIS A 278 -2.17 -13.99 -11.07
C HIS A 278 -1.18 -14.11 -12.25
N THR A 279 -1.52 -14.92 -13.25
CA THR A 279 -0.69 -15.12 -14.47
C THR A 279 -1.32 -14.54 -15.72
N SER A 280 -2.42 -13.81 -15.58
CA SER A 280 -3.23 -13.24 -16.64
C SER A 280 -2.57 -12.10 -17.41
N GLY A 281 -1.57 -11.44 -16.83
CA GLY A 281 -1.01 -10.20 -17.36
C GLY A 281 -1.89 -8.97 -17.13
N TYR A 282 -2.97 -9.07 -16.34
CA TYR A 282 -3.78 -7.93 -15.92
C TYR A 282 -2.96 -6.97 -15.05
N VAL A 283 -3.18 -5.67 -15.24
CA VAL A 283 -2.60 -4.63 -14.35
C VAL A 283 -3.18 -4.77 -12.93
N GLU A 284 -2.48 -4.22 -11.96
CA GLU A 284 -2.96 -4.27 -10.57
C GLU A 284 -4.28 -3.52 -10.39
N PHE A 285 -4.36 -2.28 -10.89
CA PHE A 285 -5.58 -1.47 -10.93
C PHE A 285 -5.78 -0.86 -12.31
N GLY A 286 -7.04 -0.70 -12.71
CA GLY A 286 -7.39 -0.02 -13.94
C GLY A 286 -7.01 1.47 -13.94
N ALA A 287 -6.86 2.05 -15.12
CA ALA A 287 -6.32 3.41 -15.29
C ALA A 287 -7.18 4.50 -14.62
N VAL A 288 -8.52 4.35 -14.57
CA VAL A 288 -9.41 5.31 -13.91
C VAL A 288 -9.27 5.19 -12.39
N THR A 289 -9.28 3.95 -11.89
CA THR A 289 -9.08 3.63 -10.47
C THR A 289 -7.72 4.15 -9.98
N LEU A 290 -6.66 3.94 -10.76
CA LEU A 290 -5.32 4.46 -10.44
C LEU A 290 -5.28 5.98 -10.39
N ARG A 291 -5.95 6.69 -11.33
CA ARG A 291 -6.06 8.15 -11.28
C ARG A 291 -6.81 8.65 -10.04
N ARG A 292 -7.86 7.94 -9.59
CA ARG A 292 -8.55 8.25 -8.32
C ARG A 292 -7.61 8.08 -7.13
N ALA A 293 -6.82 7.00 -7.10
CA ALA A 293 -5.87 6.73 -6.03
C ALA A 293 -4.87 7.88 -5.82
N VAL A 294 -4.38 8.52 -6.90
CA VAL A 294 -3.46 9.67 -6.83
C VAL A 294 -3.99 10.81 -5.93
N TRP A 295 -5.31 11.04 -5.91
CA TRP A 295 -5.91 12.13 -5.14
C TRP A 295 -6.55 11.67 -3.84
N ALA A 296 -7.06 10.45 -3.79
CA ALA A 296 -7.81 9.93 -2.64
C ALA A 296 -6.89 9.31 -1.58
N ALA A 297 -5.95 8.46 -1.98
CA ALA A 297 -5.08 7.75 -1.05
C ALA A 297 -4.23 8.66 -0.14
N PRO A 298 -3.61 9.76 -0.64
CA PRO A 298 -2.83 10.66 0.22
C PRO A 298 -3.62 11.35 1.33
N VAL A 299 -4.94 11.43 1.19
CA VAL A 299 -5.85 12.04 2.17
C VAL A 299 -6.69 10.99 2.91
N GLY A 300 -6.28 9.74 2.85
CA GLY A 300 -6.92 8.64 3.58
C GLY A 300 -8.30 8.25 3.07
N ARG A 301 -8.63 8.50 1.79
CA ARG A 301 -9.92 8.18 1.20
C ARG A 301 -9.89 6.93 0.36
N SER A 302 -11.01 6.20 0.35
CA SER A 302 -11.20 5.07 -0.56
C SER A 302 -11.22 5.54 -2.02
N PHE A 303 -10.52 4.80 -2.89
CA PHE A 303 -10.45 5.05 -4.33
C PHE A 303 -11.06 3.89 -5.18
N LEU A 304 -11.45 2.81 -4.54
CA LEU A 304 -11.94 1.59 -5.18
C LEU A 304 -13.47 1.63 -5.36
N THR A 305 -14.01 2.74 -5.84
CA THR A 305 -15.45 3.01 -5.92
C THR A 305 -16.04 2.78 -7.31
N ALA A 306 -15.37 1.99 -8.17
CA ALA A 306 -15.86 1.69 -9.50
C ALA A 306 -17.13 0.83 -9.45
N ASP A 307 -18.11 1.13 -10.29
CA ASP A 307 -19.19 0.19 -10.60
C ASP A 307 -18.69 -0.93 -11.55
N LEU A 308 -19.54 -1.94 -11.76
CA LEU A 308 -19.17 -3.11 -12.56
C LEU A 308 -18.82 -2.74 -14.02
N MET A 309 -19.57 -1.86 -14.64
CA MET A 309 -19.32 -1.49 -16.04
C MET A 309 -18.04 -0.70 -16.18
N GLN A 310 -17.78 0.26 -15.28
CA GLN A 310 -16.51 0.98 -15.27
C GLN A 310 -15.32 0.04 -15.08
N MET A 311 -15.41 -0.94 -14.17
CA MET A 311 -14.34 -1.91 -13.96
C MET A 311 -14.11 -2.81 -15.19
N ILE A 312 -15.18 -3.22 -15.86
CA ILE A 312 -15.12 -3.98 -17.14
C ILE A 312 -14.46 -3.15 -18.24
N ASP A 313 -14.81 -1.87 -18.36
CA ASP A 313 -14.18 -0.97 -19.35
C ASP A 313 -12.69 -0.78 -19.05
N GLU A 314 -12.31 -0.59 -17.78
CA GLU A 314 -10.90 -0.54 -17.36
C GLU A 314 -10.15 -1.83 -17.71
N ALA A 315 -10.81 -3.00 -17.55
CA ALA A 315 -10.23 -4.29 -17.90
C ALA A 315 -10.08 -4.45 -19.43
N ARG A 316 -11.04 -3.98 -20.22
CA ARG A 316 -10.97 -4.02 -21.71
C ARG A 316 -9.89 -3.16 -22.30
N ASP A 317 -9.73 -1.96 -21.73
CA ASP A 317 -8.85 -0.91 -22.26
C ASP A 317 -7.39 -1.07 -21.83
N GLN A 318 -7.10 -1.98 -20.91
CA GLN A 318 -5.74 -2.22 -20.47
C GLN A 318 -4.88 -2.91 -21.54
N THR A 319 -3.59 -2.63 -21.49
CA THR A 319 -2.60 -3.46 -22.21
C THR A 319 -2.18 -4.58 -21.28
N LEU A 320 -2.42 -5.84 -21.69
CA LEU A 320 -1.99 -6.98 -20.91
C LEU A 320 -0.45 -7.04 -20.85
N GLY A 321 0.07 -7.36 -19.67
CA GLY A 321 1.48 -7.72 -19.49
C GLY A 321 1.81 -9.09 -20.08
N SER A 322 2.98 -9.59 -19.78
CA SER A 322 3.41 -10.93 -20.23
C SER A 322 2.59 -12.01 -19.52
N GLY A 323 1.62 -12.58 -20.19
CA GLY A 323 0.83 -13.73 -19.70
C GLY A 323 1.73 -14.93 -19.35
N GLY A 324 1.25 -15.77 -18.45
CA GLY A 324 1.97 -16.96 -17.95
C GLY A 324 3.03 -16.68 -16.88
N ARG A 325 3.31 -15.40 -16.55
CA ARG A 325 4.18 -14.99 -15.45
C ARG A 325 3.36 -14.47 -14.29
N TYR A 326 3.74 -14.83 -13.08
CA TYR A 326 3.11 -14.30 -11.88
C TYR A 326 3.27 -12.76 -11.82
N ALA A 327 2.15 -12.07 -11.70
CA ALA A 327 2.07 -10.63 -11.47
C ALA A 327 0.76 -10.35 -10.73
N TYR A 328 0.87 -10.00 -9.46
CA TYR A 328 -0.29 -9.77 -8.60
C TYR A 328 -1.23 -8.72 -9.20
N SER A 329 -2.54 -9.03 -9.26
CA SER A 329 -3.55 -8.16 -9.86
C SER A 329 -4.83 -8.13 -9.04
N SER A 330 -5.15 -6.99 -8.50
CA SER A 330 -6.43 -6.73 -7.83
C SER A 330 -7.58 -6.59 -8.85
N LEU A 331 -7.32 -5.99 -10.02
CA LEU A 331 -8.31 -5.94 -11.11
C LEU A 331 -8.65 -7.36 -11.59
N GLY A 332 -7.64 -8.22 -11.81
CA GLY A 332 -7.86 -9.61 -12.22
C GLY A 332 -8.67 -10.40 -11.19
N ALA A 333 -8.38 -10.21 -9.89
CA ALA A 333 -9.13 -10.86 -8.82
C ALA A 333 -10.59 -10.35 -8.73
N ALA A 334 -10.79 -9.05 -8.90
CA ALA A 334 -12.15 -8.49 -8.93
C ALA A 334 -12.96 -9.04 -10.11
N ILE A 335 -12.37 -9.08 -11.30
CA ILE A 335 -12.99 -9.65 -12.52
C ILE A 335 -13.33 -11.15 -12.31
N ALA A 336 -12.44 -11.94 -11.70
CA ALA A 336 -12.71 -13.36 -11.41
C ALA A 336 -13.88 -13.52 -10.42
N GLY A 337 -13.94 -12.71 -9.36
CA GLY A 337 -15.04 -12.73 -8.40
C GLY A 337 -16.37 -12.28 -9.00
N GLN A 338 -16.39 -11.30 -9.89
CA GLN A 338 -17.62 -10.91 -10.61
C GLN A 338 -18.02 -11.97 -11.64
N ALA A 339 -17.05 -12.65 -12.27
CA ALA A 339 -17.35 -13.74 -13.20
C ALA A 339 -18.04 -14.92 -12.51
N VAL A 340 -17.58 -15.33 -11.33
CA VAL A 340 -18.24 -16.41 -10.59
C VAL A 340 -19.61 -15.97 -10.04
N ALA A 341 -19.78 -14.72 -9.66
CA ALA A 341 -21.08 -14.16 -9.25
C ALA A 341 -22.08 -14.18 -10.43
N ALA A 342 -21.63 -13.78 -11.62
CA ALA A 342 -22.44 -13.86 -12.84
C ALA A 342 -22.80 -15.30 -13.22
N ALA A 343 -21.84 -16.23 -13.11
CA ALA A 343 -22.07 -17.67 -13.38
C ALA A 343 -23.09 -18.29 -12.41
N ALA A 344 -23.06 -17.86 -11.14
CA ALA A 344 -24.02 -18.29 -10.11
C ALA A 344 -25.37 -17.54 -10.18
N HIS A 345 -25.52 -16.52 -11.02
CA HIS A 345 -26.68 -15.62 -11.09
C HIS A 345 -27.01 -14.91 -9.76
N LEU A 346 -25.97 -14.57 -8.98
CA LEU A 346 -26.07 -13.87 -7.70
C LEU A 346 -25.27 -12.57 -7.74
N SER A 347 -25.57 -11.64 -6.84
CA SER A 347 -24.63 -10.57 -6.52
C SER A 347 -23.41 -11.15 -5.78
N TYR A 348 -22.25 -10.52 -5.91
CA TYR A 348 -21.05 -11.02 -5.22
C TYR A 348 -21.22 -11.11 -3.69
N PRO A 349 -21.82 -10.12 -2.98
CA PRO A 349 -22.09 -10.26 -1.55
C PRO A 349 -23.00 -11.44 -1.21
N GLU A 350 -24.04 -11.66 -2.01
CA GLU A 350 -24.98 -12.75 -1.79
C GLU A 350 -24.36 -14.12 -2.05
N LEU A 351 -23.52 -14.21 -3.08
CA LEU A 351 -22.73 -15.41 -3.37
C LEU A 351 -21.84 -15.78 -2.19
N MET A 352 -21.07 -14.82 -1.66
CA MET A 352 -20.20 -15.04 -0.52
C MET A 352 -20.97 -15.45 0.74
N ARG A 353 -22.07 -14.74 1.02
CA ARG A 353 -22.94 -15.03 2.16
C ARG A 353 -23.49 -16.45 2.10
N THR A 354 -24.08 -16.83 0.99
CA THR A 354 -24.81 -18.13 0.86
C THR A 354 -23.90 -19.34 0.67
N ARG A 355 -22.74 -19.14 0.02
CA ARG A 355 -21.82 -20.24 -0.33
C ARG A 355 -20.68 -20.45 0.67
N LEU A 356 -20.35 -19.42 1.45
CA LEU A 356 -19.22 -19.49 2.38
C LEU A 356 -19.60 -19.09 3.81
N PHE A 357 -20.17 -17.91 4.01
CA PHE A 357 -20.32 -17.37 5.37
C PHE A 357 -21.40 -18.11 6.17
N GLU A 358 -22.60 -18.26 5.64
CA GLU A 358 -23.69 -18.98 6.33
C GLU A 358 -23.37 -20.46 6.57
N PRO A 359 -22.85 -21.23 5.59
CA PRO A 359 -22.51 -22.63 5.82
C PRO A 359 -21.45 -22.84 6.92
N LEU A 360 -20.56 -21.87 7.13
CA LEU A 360 -19.51 -21.91 8.16
C LEU A 360 -19.89 -21.20 9.46
N GLY A 361 -21.10 -20.63 9.56
CA GLY A 361 -21.54 -19.88 10.72
C GLY A 361 -20.79 -18.58 10.98
N MET A 362 -20.25 -17.95 9.91
CA MET A 362 -19.51 -16.68 9.96
C MET A 362 -20.49 -15.50 9.97
N SER A 363 -21.22 -15.35 11.08
CA SER A 363 -22.34 -14.41 11.19
C SER A 363 -21.95 -12.94 11.30
N HIS A 364 -20.68 -12.65 11.61
CA HIS A 364 -20.11 -11.31 11.70
C HIS A 364 -19.24 -10.96 10.48
N THR A 365 -19.35 -11.77 9.40
CA THR A 365 -18.59 -11.55 8.17
C THR A 365 -19.53 -11.10 7.06
N ALA A 366 -19.17 -10.01 6.39
CA ALA A 366 -19.93 -9.44 5.29
C ALA A 366 -19.03 -8.77 4.24
N ILE A 367 -19.58 -8.47 3.07
CA ILE A 367 -18.89 -7.77 1.97
C ILE A 367 -19.34 -6.32 1.94
N GLN A 368 -18.38 -5.41 2.05
CA GLN A 368 -18.53 -3.95 2.04
C GLN A 368 -18.45 -3.45 0.58
N VAL A 369 -19.58 -3.06 0.00
CA VAL A 369 -19.69 -2.70 -1.43
C VAL A 369 -19.93 -1.20 -1.61
N ASP A 370 -21.01 -0.66 -1.02
CA ASP A 370 -21.53 0.69 -1.25
C ASP A 370 -21.62 1.56 0.00
N HIS A 371 -21.46 0.98 1.17
CA HIS A 371 -21.39 1.68 2.45
C HIS A 371 -20.43 0.99 3.41
N PRO A 372 -19.84 1.74 4.37
CA PRO A 372 -18.93 1.16 5.34
C PRO A 372 -19.68 0.29 6.36
N LEU A 373 -19.07 -0.83 6.73
CA LEU A 373 -19.53 -1.75 7.78
C LEU A 373 -18.71 -1.62 9.07
N VAL A 374 -17.56 -0.95 8.99
CA VAL A 374 -16.65 -0.68 10.11
C VAL A 374 -16.24 0.79 10.11
N PRO A 375 -15.78 1.33 11.25
CA PRO A 375 -15.15 2.65 11.27
C PRO A 375 -13.90 2.69 10.39
N GLY A 376 -13.34 3.87 10.19
CA GLY A 376 -12.03 4.03 9.58
C GLY A 376 -10.93 3.52 10.50
N GLY A 377 -9.90 2.91 9.91
CA GLY A 377 -8.72 2.46 10.65
C GLY A 377 -7.60 3.51 10.64
N ILE A 378 -6.39 3.07 10.88
CA ILE A 378 -5.20 3.90 11.01
C ILE A 378 -4.19 3.53 9.92
N SER A 379 -3.74 4.52 9.15
CA SER A 379 -2.69 4.32 8.14
C SER A 379 -1.34 3.94 8.77
N GLN A 380 -0.41 3.43 7.97
CA GLN A 380 0.98 3.18 8.41
C GLN A 380 1.68 4.43 8.98
N THR A 381 1.23 5.63 8.60
CA THR A 381 1.76 6.89 9.11
C THR A 381 1.08 7.38 10.38
N GLY A 382 0.15 6.61 10.96
CA GLY A 382 -0.57 6.95 12.18
C GLY A 382 -1.76 7.89 11.97
N LEU A 383 -2.16 8.17 10.73
CA LEU A 383 -3.31 9.03 10.43
C LEU A 383 -4.59 8.20 10.26
N PRO A 384 -5.74 8.69 10.74
CA PRO A 384 -7.02 8.03 10.49
C PRO A 384 -7.35 8.06 9.00
N VAL A 385 -7.95 6.99 8.51
CA VAL A 385 -8.36 6.82 7.10
C VAL A 385 -9.79 6.32 7.00
N GLU A 386 -10.45 6.65 5.90
CA GLU A 386 -11.79 6.15 5.61
C GLU A 386 -11.78 4.64 5.34
N PRO A 387 -12.85 3.91 5.72
CA PRO A 387 -12.98 2.49 5.36
C PRO A 387 -13.05 2.30 3.84
N TRP A 388 -12.59 1.16 3.37
CA TRP A 388 -12.56 0.85 1.94
C TRP A 388 -13.92 0.31 1.45
N VAL A 389 -14.76 1.21 0.99
CA VAL A 389 -15.97 0.85 0.23
C VAL A 389 -15.57 0.55 -1.21
N MET A 390 -15.72 -0.71 -1.66
CA MET A 390 -14.96 -1.22 -2.81
C MET A 390 -15.74 -1.39 -4.10
N GLY A 391 -17.06 -1.13 -4.13
CA GLY A 391 -17.87 -1.27 -5.34
C GLY A 391 -17.67 -2.62 -6.04
N ALA A 392 -17.40 -2.61 -7.34
CA ALA A 392 -17.13 -3.81 -8.12
C ALA A 392 -15.78 -4.48 -7.78
N TYR A 393 -14.87 -3.76 -7.14
CA TYR A 393 -13.60 -4.32 -6.64
C TYR A 393 -13.76 -5.13 -5.34
N ALA A 394 -14.95 -5.23 -4.76
CA ALA A 394 -15.20 -5.96 -3.52
C ALA A 394 -14.59 -7.38 -3.47
N PRO A 395 -14.54 -8.17 -4.57
CA PRO A 395 -13.90 -9.50 -4.55
C PRO A 395 -12.42 -9.51 -4.22
N THR A 396 -11.74 -8.38 -4.32
CA THR A 396 -10.31 -8.28 -4.07
C THR A 396 -9.95 -7.84 -2.65
N GLY A 397 -10.92 -7.28 -1.88
CA GLY A 397 -10.57 -6.74 -0.56
C GLY A 397 -11.74 -6.27 0.30
N GLY A 398 -12.99 -6.46 -0.15
CA GLY A 398 -14.17 -5.86 0.47
C GLY A 398 -14.78 -6.64 1.64
N ALA A 399 -14.16 -7.70 2.13
CA ALA A 399 -14.68 -8.41 3.29
C ALA A 399 -14.29 -7.69 4.59
N VAL A 400 -15.27 -7.65 5.49
CA VAL A 400 -15.14 -7.32 6.90
C VAL A 400 -15.41 -8.59 7.68
N SER A 401 -14.59 -8.91 8.68
CA SER A 401 -14.71 -10.13 9.47
C SER A 401 -14.18 -9.92 10.89
N THR A 402 -14.31 -10.95 11.71
CA THR A 402 -13.79 -11.03 13.08
C THR A 402 -12.85 -12.23 13.22
N THR A 403 -11.96 -12.22 14.21
CA THR A 403 -11.11 -13.41 14.47
C THR A 403 -11.91 -14.62 14.85
N GLY A 404 -13.07 -14.47 15.51
CA GLY A 404 -13.98 -15.56 15.82
C GLY A 404 -14.54 -16.24 14.57
N ASP A 405 -14.96 -15.48 13.55
CA ASP A 405 -15.46 -16.01 12.29
C ASP A 405 -14.33 -16.63 11.44
N LEU A 406 -13.17 -15.97 11.40
CA LEU A 406 -12.01 -16.50 10.67
C LEU A 406 -11.45 -17.77 11.31
N ALA A 407 -11.58 -17.95 12.64
CA ALA A 407 -11.26 -19.20 13.30
C ALA A 407 -12.20 -20.35 12.89
N ARG A 408 -13.51 -20.07 12.65
CA ARG A 408 -14.43 -21.05 12.06
C ARG A 408 -13.99 -21.44 10.65
N LEU A 409 -13.64 -20.46 9.82
CA LEU A 409 -13.09 -20.70 8.47
C LEU A 409 -11.84 -21.59 8.56
N ALA A 410 -10.85 -21.21 9.37
CA ALA A 410 -9.60 -21.96 9.54
C ALA A 410 -9.85 -23.39 10.02
N THR A 411 -10.74 -23.58 11.00
CA THR A 411 -11.17 -24.88 11.50
C THR A 411 -11.77 -25.76 10.39
N ALA A 412 -12.65 -25.18 9.57
CA ALA A 412 -13.28 -25.90 8.46
C ALA A 412 -12.26 -26.27 7.37
N LEU A 413 -11.28 -25.37 7.07
CA LEU A 413 -10.19 -25.63 6.12
C LEU A 413 -9.29 -26.78 6.61
N LEU A 414 -8.91 -26.76 7.88
CA LEU A 414 -8.05 -27.80 8.50
C LEU A 414 -8.76 -29.16 8.64
N ASN A 415 -10.08 -29.14 8.86
CA ASN A 415 -10.91 -30.37 8.93
C ASN A 415 -11.32 -30.90 7.55
N GLY A 416 -11.05 -30.17 6.46
CA GLY A 416 -11.45 -30.58 5.13
C GLY A 416 -12.95 -30.43 4.84
N THR A 417 -13.70 -29.63 5.61
CA THR A 417 -15.16 -29.44 5.49
C THR A 417 -15.56 -28.13 4.84
N ALA A 418 -14.60 -27.23 4.59
CA ALA A 418 -14.86 -25.97 3.91
C ALA A 418 -15.29 -26.18 2.45
N PRO A 419 -16.25 -25.40 1.90
CA PRO A 419 -16.54 -25.44 0.48
C PRO A 419 -15.32 -25.00 -0.34
N GLY A 420 -15.13 -25.62 -1.52
CA GLY A 420 -14.06 -25.24 -2.44
C GLY A 420 -12.63 -25.48 -1.96
N LEU A 421 -12.42 -26.50 -1.13
CA LEU A 421 -11.12 -26.80 -0.48
C LEU A 421 -9.96 -26.95 -1.47
N THR A 422 -10.21 -27.37 -2.71
CA THR A 422 -9.21 -27.46 -3.78
C THR A 422 -8.58 -26.12 -4.16
N ALA A 423 -9.15 -24.99 -3.71
CA ALA A 423 -8.54 -23.68 -3.87
C ALA A 423 -7.15 -23.58 -3.21
N LEU A 424 -6.90 -24.36 -2.16
CA LEU A 424 -5.64 -24.36 -1.41
C LEU A 424 -4.53 -25.16 -2.10
N ASP A 425 -4.83 -25.91 -3.16
CA ASP A 425 -3.84 -26.77 -3.82
C ASP A 425 -2.92 -25.94 -4.72
N PRO A 426 -1.61 -25.87 -4.42
CA PRO A 426 -0.70 -24.98 -5.13
C PRO A 426 -0.38 -25.51 -6.53
N THR A 427 -0.83 -24.80 -7.56
CA THR A 427 -0.68 -25.22 -8.97
C THR A 427 0.43 -24.48 -9.72
N THR A 428 0.67 -23.22 -9.37
CA THR A 428 1.51 -22.31 -10.15
C THR A 428 2.65 -21.74 -9.30
N ALA A 429 3.85 -21.59 -9.87
CA ALA A 429 4.96 -20.92 -9.22
C ALA A 429 4.73 -19.39 -9.19
N THR A 430 5.17 -18.74 -8.11
CA THR A 430 5.20 -17.28 -8.01
C THR A 430 6.58 -16.73 -8.41
N ASP A 431 6.80 -15.45 -8.22
CA ASP A 431 8.11 -14.78 -8.34
C ASP A 431 9.06 -15.14 -7.18
N GLN A 432 8.53 -15.67 -6.07
CA GLN A 432 9.31 -16.17 -4.95
C GLN A 432 9.59 -17.66 -5.12
N SER A 433 10.86 -18.04 -5.01
CA SER A 433 11.32 -19.42 -5.30
C SER A 433 10.75 -20.48 -4.33
N ASN A 434 10.36 -20.08 -3.13
CA ASN A 434 9.80 -20.95 -2.09
C ASN A 434 8.27 -20.91 -2.00
N THR A 435 7.60 -20.17 -2.89
CA THR A 435 6.15 -19.94 -2.82
C THR A 435 5.47 -20.37 -4.12
N ARG A 436 4.33 -21.03 -4.00
CA ARG A 436 3.42 -21.38 -5.08
C ARG A 436 2.03 -20.83 -4.76
N ILE A 437 1.18 -20.71 -5.78
CA ILE A 437 -0.18 -20.24 -5.63
C ILE A 437 -1.18 -21.27 -6.17
N GLY A 438 -2.29 -21.43 -5.47
CA GLY A 438 -3.49 -22.10 -5.92
C GLY A 438 -4.52 -21.09 -6.42
N THR A 439 -5.79 -21.26 -6.05
CA THR A 439 -6.84 -20.29 -6.37
C THR A 439 -6.80 -19.17 -5.34
N PHE A 440 -5.93 -18.18 -5.59
CA PHE A 440 -5.54 -17.05 -4.72
C PHE A 440 -4.84 -17.45 -3.40
N TRP A 441 -4.71 -18.70 -3.03
CA TRP A 441 -4.01 -19.14 -1.83
C TRP A 441 -2.52 -19.33 -2.10
N HIS A 442 -1.66 -18.68 -1.32
CA HIS A 442 -0.22 -18.90 -1.34
C HIS A 442 0.16 -20.09 -0.47
N THR A 443 1.13 -20.87 -0.92
CA THR A 443 1.74 -21.95 -0.15
C THR A 443 3.25 -21.78 -0.19
N SER A 444 3.84 -21.50 0.96
CA SER A 444 5.28 -21.22 1.12
C SER A 444 5.96 -22.29 1.96
N VAL A 445 7.18 -22.65 1.56
CA VAL A 445 8.07 -23.48 2.39
C VAL A 445 8.98 -22.55 3.19
N TRP A 446 8.82 -22.54 4.51
CA TRP A 446 9.61 -21.70 5.40
C TRP A 446 11.00 -22.28 5.64
N GLN A 447 11.93 -21.47 6.18
CA GLN A 447 13.29 -21.93 6.53
C GLN A 447 13.28 -23.06 7.57
N THR A 448 12.26 -23.12 8.41
CA THR A 448 12.00 -24.20 9.38
C THR A 448 11.60 -25.53 8.73
N GLY A 449 11.39 -25.55 7.40
CA GLY A 449 10.87 -26.68 6.64
C GLY A 449 9.35 -26.84 6.70
N GLN A 450 8.62 -25.98 7.41
CA GLN A 450 7.16 -25.97 7.43
C GLN A 450 6.59 -25.53 6.08
N THR A 451 5.48 -26.16 5.69
CA THR A 451 4.72 -25.77 4.50
C THR A 451 3.45 -25.07 4.94
N ILE A 452 3.40 -23.77 4.75
CA ILE A 452 2.31 -22.92 5.23
C ILE A 452 1.48 -22.43 4.05
N THR A 453 0.17 -22.72 4.11
CA THR A 453 -0.82 -22.13 3.19
C THR A 453 -1.38 -20.86 3.84
N HIS A 454 -1.28 -19.72 3.16
CA HIS A 454 -1.57 -18.45 3.80
C HIS A 454 -2.11 -17.39 2.82
N HIS A 455 -2.72 -16.37 3.39
CA HIS A 455 -2.95 -15.09 2.73
C HIS A 455 -2.86 -13.95 3.76
N ALA A 456 -2.22 -12.86 3.37
CA ALA A 456 -2.23 -11.60 4.11
C ALA A 456 -3.18 -10.61 3.43
N GLY A 457 -3.65 -9.63 4.18
CA GLY A 457 -4.47 -8.56 3.66
C GLY A 457 -4.10 -7.21 4.26
N GLN A 458 -4.28 -6.18 3.47
CA GLN A 458 -4.09 -4.80 3.89
C GLN A 458 -5.08 -3.89 3.18
N THR A 459 -5.58 -2.91 3.90
CA THR A 459 -6.35 -1.79 3.37
C THR A 459 -5.67 -0.46 3.73
N GLY A 460 -6.35 0.66 3.52
CA GLY A 460 -5.83 1.95 3.97
C GLY A 460 -5.57 2.04 5.46
N GLY A 461 -6.35 1.30 6.28
CA GLY A 461 -6.34 1.42 7.73
C GLY A 461 -6.32 0.10 8.51
N TYR A 462 -6.31 -1.04 7.85
CA TYR A 462 -6.35 -2.35 8.50
C TYR A 462 -5.34 -3.30 7.90
N ALA A 463 -4.93 -4.29 8.67
CA ALA A 463 -4.12 -5.40 8.22
C ALA A 463 -4.64 -6.73 8.76
N SER A 464 -4.43 -7.79 8.01
CA SER A 464 -4.85 -9.14 8.37
C SER A 464 -3.86 -10.19 7.93
N TYR A 465 -3.86 -11.32 8.62
CA TYR A 465 -3.12 -12.52 8.24
C TYR A 465 -3.90 -13.78 8.63
N LEU A 466 -3.87 -14.77 7.74
CA LEU A 466 -4.30 -16.14 8.02
C LEU A 466 -3.23 -17.09 7.50
N GLY A 467 -2.62 -17.87 8.39
CA GLY A 467 -1.67 -18.93 8.08
C GLY A 467 -2.15 -20.27 8.57
N LEU A 468 -2.01 -21.31 7.74
CA LEU A 468 -2.41 -22.68 7.98
C LEU A 468 -1.22 -23.61 7.86
N ASP A 469 -0.80 -24.27 8.92
CA ASP A 469 0.00 -25.49 8.84
C ASP A 469 -0.96 -26.68 8.72
N ARG A 470 -1.25 -27.06 7.48
CA ARG A 470 -2.21 -28.14 7.19
C ARG A 470 -1.72 -29.50 7.70
N GLN A 471 -0.42 -29.71 7.77
CA GLN A 471 0.18 -30.96 8.26
C GLN A 471 0.09 -31.06 9.78
N ALA A 472 0.40 -29.96 10.48
CA ALA A 472 0.28 -29.89 11.93
C ALA A 472 -1.15 -29.63 12.43
N ARG A 473 -2.11 -29.39 11.50
CA ARG A 473 -3.52 -29.05 11.80
C ARG A 473 -3.66 -27.80 12.67
N LYS A 474 -2.79 -26.80 12.41
CA LYS A 474 -2.73 -25.54 13.16
C LYS A 474 -2.98 -24.35 12.26
N ALA A 475 -3.53 -23.29 12.83
CA ALA A 475 -3.66 -22.01 12.16
C ALA A 475 -3.48 -20.84 13.12
N VAL A 476 -3.07 -19.71 12.55
CA VAL A 476 -3.05 -18.41 13.24
C VAL A 476 -3.75 -17.38 12.38
N ILE A 477 -4.60 -16.59 13.01
CA ILE A 477 -5.28 -15.44 12.42
C ILE A 477 -4.88 -14.20 13.21
N VAL A 478 -4.54 -13.13 12.51
CA VAL A 478 -4.27 -11.81 13.10
C VAL A 478 -5.09 -10.77 12.35
N LEU A 479 -5.80 -9.92 13.09
CA LEU A 479 -6.44 -8.70 12.59
C LEU A 479 -5.88 -7.49 13.36
N SER A 480 -5.66 -6.39 12.67
CA SER A 480 -5.23 -5.11 13.23
C SER A 480 -5.96 -3.95 12.58
N ASP A 481 -6.29 -2.93 13.38
CA ASP A 481 -6.90 -1.67 12.93
C ASP A 481 -5.86 -0.64 12.44
N VAL A 482 -4.63 -1.09 12.25
CA VAL A 482 -3.55 -0.30 11.64
C VAL A 482 -3.06 -1.01 10.38
N ALA A 483 -2.82 -0.27 9.31
CA ALA A 483 -2.29 -0.78 8.04
C ALA A 483 -0.79 -1.18 8.13
N ASN A 484 -0.36 -1.79 9.25
CA ASN A 484 0.95 -2.39 9.42
C ASN A 484 0.87 -3.89 9.13
N ASP A 485 2.00 -4.47 8.73
CA ASP A 485 2.06 -5.88 8.36
C ASP A 485 1.67 -6.81 9.54
N ALA A 486 0.52 -7.48 9.42
CA ALA A 486 0.07 -8.49 10.36
C ALA A 486 0.73 -9.87 10.12
N GLY A 487 1.37 -10.06 8.97
CA GLY A 487 2.00 -11.31 8.57
C GLY A 487 3.23 -11.64 9.41
N ASP A 488 4.00 -10.64 9.80
CA ASP A 488 5.15 -10.83 10.70
C ASP A 488 4.72 -11.42 12.04
N LEU A 489 3.69 -10.83 12.68
CA LEU A 489 3.13 -11.33 13.94
C LEU A 489 2.56 -12.74 13.76
N GLY A 490 1.69 -12.93 12.75
CA GLY A 490 1.04 -14.21 12.52
C GLY A 490 2.02 -15.34 12.18
N SER A 491 3.07 -15.03 11.42
CA SER A 491 4.12 -16.00 11.08
C SER A 491 4.93 -16.42 12.30
N GLN A 492 5.28 -15.48 13.18
CA GLN A 492 6.02 -15.78 14.41
C GLN A 492 5.18 -16.60 15.38
N LEU A 493 3.91 -16.25 15.60
CA LEU A 493 3.00 -17.02 16.44
C LEU A 493 2.83 -18.46 15.93
N LEU A 494 2.74 -18.65 14.61
CA LEU A 494 2.61 -19.99 14.02
C LEU A 494 3.91 -20.80 14.11
N ALA A 495 5.08 -20.16 14.06
CA ALA A 495 6.39 -20.80 14.20
C ALA A 495 6.72 -21.20 15.65
N ASP A 496 6.50 -20.29 16.60
CA ASP A 496 6.84 -20.49 18.03
C ASP A 496 6.05 -21.67 18.67
N ARG A 497 4.86 -21.97 18.18
CA ARG A 497 4.04 -23.11 18.63
C ARG A 497 4.64 -24.50 18.38
N LYS A 498 5.69 -24.60 17.57
CA LYS A 498 6.40 -25.86 17.35
C LYS A 498 7.41 -26.17 18.47
N GLU A 499 7.96 -25.14 19.11
CA GLU A 499 8.99 -25.29 20.13
C GLU A 499 8.44 -25.66 21.52
N GLY A 500 7.16 -25.34 21.80
CA GLY A 500 6.51 -25.58 23.09
C GLY A 500 5.94 -27.00 23.31
N THR A 501 6.07 -27.92 22.35
CA THR A 501 5.54 -29.28 22.40
C THR A 501 6.62 -30.39 22.54
N SER A 502 7.84 -30.02 22.97
CA SER A 502 8.93 -31.00 23.24
C SER A 502 9.15 -31.23 24.73
#